data_04b0cd26b3388363a0c027efaa6edddc
#
_entry.id   04b0cd26b3388363a0c027efaa6edddc
#
_cell.length_a   1.000
_cell.length_b   1.000
_cell.length_c   1.000
_cell.angle_alpha   90.00
_cell.angle_beta   90.00
_cell.angle_gamma   90.00
#
_symmetry.space_group_name_H-M   'P 1'
#
loop_
_entity.id
_entity.type
_entity.pdbx_description
1 polymer ?
#
loop_
_entity_poly.entity_id
_entity_poly.type
_entity_poly.pdbx_seq_one_letter_code
_entity_poly.pdbx_strand_id
1 'polypeptide(L)'
;MNQAFICDAVRTPFGRFGGALATMRADDLAALPLKALLARNPGLDPSRIDDVIFGCANQAGEDNRNVARMALLLAGLPESVPGSTINRLCGSSLDAIGVAARAIKSGETQLMIAGGVESMSRAPFVMGKAESAFSRSMQMEDTTIGWRFINPQMKALYGVHSMPETAENVADEFAISRADQDRKSVV
;
A
#
# COMPACT_ATOMS: atom_id res chain seq x y z
N MET A 1 -10.51 12.90 26.27
CA MET A 1 -10.08 12.44 24.94
C MET A 1 -11.15 11.57 24.34
N ASN A 2 -11.52 11.82 23.10
CA ASN A 2 -12.45 10.95 22.39
C ASN A 2 -11.82 9.55 22.22
N GLN A 3 -12.67 8.53 22.13
CA GLN A 3 -12.21 7.19 21.80
C GLN A 3 -12.42 6.94 20.30
N ALA A 4 -11.52 6.19 19.68
CA ALA A 4 -11.67 5.72 18.31
C ALA A 4 -11.98 4.22 18.32
N PHE A 5 -13.01 3.82 17.59
CA PHE A 5 -13.46 2.43 17.51
C PHE A 5 -13.37 1.92 16.08
N ILE A 6 -13.06 0.65 15.92
CA ILE A 6 -13.22 -0.06 14.66
C ILE A 6 -14.64 -0.60 14.62
N CYS A 7 -15.50 -0.03 13.75
CA CYS A 7 -16.90 -0.38 13.64
C CYS A 7 -17.17 -1.54 12.69
N ASP A 8 -16.40 -1.63 11.61
CA ASP A 8 -16.47 -2.71 10.63
C ASP A 8 -15.10 -2.87 9.93
N ALA A 9 -14.83 -4.05 9.36
CA ALA A 9 -13.63 -4.32 8.61
C ALA A 9 -13.90 -5.38 7.52
N VAL A 10 -13.29 -5.19 6.36
CA VAL A 10 -13.37 -6.13 5.24
C VAL A 10 -12.07 -6.11 4.44
N ARG A 11 -11.72 -7.24 3.85
CA ARG A 11 -10.58 -7.37 2.95
C ARG A 11 -10.87 -8.31 1.80
N THR A 12 -10.14 -8.17 0.72
CA THR A 12 -10.06 -9.18 -0.32
C THR A 12 -9.18 -10.36 0.16
N PRO A 13 -9.28 -11.54 -0.47
CA PRO A 13 -8.26 -12.57 -0.28
C PRO A 13 -6.86 -12.04 -0.61
N PHE A 14 -5.83 -12.56 0.04
CA PHE A 14 -4.45 -12.34 -0.39
C PHE A 14 -4.18 -13.17 -1.65
N GLY A 15 -3.98 -12.48 -2.77
CA GLY A 15 -3.59 -13.12 -4.03
C GLY A 15 -2.09 -13.38 -4.06
N ARG A 16 -1.68 -14.54 -4.56
CA ARG A 16 -0.27 -14.76 -4.89
C ARG A 16 0.13 -13.93 -6.11
N PHE A 17 1.41 -13.63 -6.24
CA PHE A 17 1.96 -13.00 -7.45
C PHE A 17 1.58 -13.81 -8.70
N GLY A 18 1.10 -13.14 -9.74
CA GLY A 18 0.62 -13.76 -10.97
C GLY A 18 -0.63 -14.65 -10.82
N GLY A 19 -1.31 -14.60 -9.66
CA GLY A 19 -2.48 -15.43 -9.35
C GLY A 19 -3.82 -14.81 -9.79
N ALA A 20 -4.90 -15.24 -9.14
CA ALA A 20 -6.28 -14.91 -9.53
C ALA A 20 -6.60 -13.40 -9.55
N LEU A 21 -5.89 -12.59 -8.76
CA LEU A 21 -6.07 -11.12 -8.73
C LEU A 21 -5.13 -10.36 -9.65
N ALA A 22 -4.24 -11.05 -10.38
CA ALA A 22 -3.19 -10.40 -11.18
C ALA A 22 -3.72 -9.55 -12.35
N THR A 23 -4.91 -9.86 -12.86
CA THR A 23 -5.55 -9.12 -13.96
C THR A 23 -6.37 -7.93 -13.49
N MET A 24 -6.61 -7.82 -12.18
CA MET A 24 -7.39 -6.72 -11.62
C MET A 24 -6.52 -5.49 -11.41
N ARG A 25 -6.96 -4.33 -11.89
CA ARG A 25 -6.28 -3.05 -11.67
C ARG A 25 -6.18 -2.73 -10.19
N ALA A 26 -5.11 -2.08 -9.78
CA ALA A 26 -4.89 -1.74 -8.37
C ALA A 26 -5.97 -0.80 -7.81
N ASP A 27 -6.39 0.19 -8.60
CA ASP A 27 -7.46 1.13 -8.23
C ASP A 27 -8.84 0.46 -8.12
N ASP A 28 -9.17 -0.47 -9.02
CA ASP A 28 -10.39 -1.28 -8.94
C ASP A 28 -10.36 -2.22 -7.75
N LEU A 29 -9.22 -2.87 -7.50
CA LEU A 29 -9.03 -3.74 -6.34
C LEU A 29 -9.23 -2.98 -5.03
N ALA A 30 -8.72 -1.75 -4.95
CA ALA A 30 -8.88 -0.86 -3.81
C ALA A 30 -10.35 -0.44 -3.58
N ALA A 31 -11.15 -0.34 -4.64
CA ALA A 31 -12.56 0.03 -4.55
C ALA A 31 -13.45 -1.11 -4.00
N LEU A 32 -13.05 -2.37 -4.14
CA LEU A 32 -13.86 -3.52 -3.72
C LEU A 32 -14.21 -3.50 -2.21
N PRO A 33 -13.24 -3.35 -1.29
CA PRO A 33 -13.56 -3.30 0.13
C PRO A 33 -14.41 -2.08 0.50
N LEU A 34 -14.25 -0.95 -0.18
CA LEU A 34 -15.11 0.22 0.04
C LEU A 34 -16.56 -0.08 -0.34
N LYS A 35 -16.80 -0.65 -1.52
CA LYS A 35 -18.13 -1.10 -1.96
C LYS A 35 -18.74 -2.09 -0.97
N ALA A 36 -17.95 -3.03 -0.48
CA ALA A 36 -18.41 -4.03 0.48
C ALA A 36 -18.76 -3.40 1.83
N LEU A 37 -18.01 -2.43 2.33
CA LEU A 37 -18.33 -1.71 3.56
C LEU A 37 -19.65 -0.94 3.43
N LEU A 38 -19.85 -0.23 2.32
CA LEU A 38 -21.11 0.49 2.05
C LEU A 38 -22.29 -0.46 1.97
N ALA A 39 -22.16 -1.58 1.27
CA ALA A 39 -23.21 -2.58 1.14
C ALA A 39 -23.60 -3.25 2.48
N ARG A 40 -22.60 -3.45 3.36
CA ARG A 40 -22.83 -4.03 4.70
C ARG A 40 -23.46 -3.05 5.68
N ASN A 41 -23.34 -1.76 5.42
CA ASN A 41 -23.82 -0.69 6.29
C ASN A 41 -24.83 0.21 5.56
N PRO A 42 -26.01 -0.30 5.13
CA PRO A 42 -26.95 0.43 4.30
C PRO A 42 -27.60 1.64 5.01
N GLY A 43 -27.51 1.71 6.33
CA GLY A 43 -27.97 2.85 7.12
C GLY A 43 -26.95 3.99 7.23
N LEU A 44 -25.73 3.80 6.72
CA LEU A 44 -24.70 4.83 6.72
C LEU A 44 -24.94 5.80 5.55
N ASP A 45 -25.05 7.09 5.84
CA ASP A 45 -24.94 8.14 4.83
C ASP A 45 -23.45 8.32 4.44
N PRO A 46 -23.06 7.98 3.20
CA PRO A 46 -21.67 8.09 2.78
C PRO A 46 -21.11 9.52 2.83
N SER A 47 -21.96 10.54 2.78
CA SER A 47 -21.53 11.94 2.87
C SER A 47 -21.00 12.32 4.26
N ARG A 48 -21.23 11.48 5.27
CA ARG A 48 -20.72 11.66 6.63
C ARG A 48 -19.31 11.12 6.83
N ILE A 49 -18.73 10.50 5.82
CA ILE A 49 -17.33 10.04 5.87
C ILE A 49 -16.43 11.26 5.69
N ASP A 50 -15.67 11.58 6.72
CA ASP A 50 -14.79 12.75 6.76
C ASP A 50 -13.57 12.61 5.87
N ASP A 51 -12.97 11.40 5.79
CA ASP A 51 -11.82 11.12 4.92
C ASP A 51 -11.64 9.62 4.69
N VAL A 52 -10.97 9.29 3.58
CA VAL A 52 -10.53 7.93 3.24
C VAL A 52 -9.00 7.92 3.12
N ILE A 53 -8.32 7.22 4.02
CA ILE A 53 -6.85 7.15 4.03
C ILE A 53 -6.41 5.73 3.67
N PHE A 54 -5.68 5.58 2.57
CA PHE A 54 -5.12 4.30 2.15
C PHE A 54 -3.60 4.31 2.17
N GLY A 55 -3.03 3.20 2.65
CA GLY A 55 -1.62 2.89 2.46
C GLY A 55 -1.37 2.26 1.08
N CYS A 56 -0.35 2.75 0.38
CA CYS A 56 0.15 2.15 -0.85
C CYS A 56 1.63 2.48 -0.99
N ALA A 57 2.47 1.47 -1.18
CA ALA A 57 3.92 1.65 -1.23
C ALA A 57 4.44 1.91 -2.63
N ASN A 58 3.96 1.21 -3.65
CA ASN A 58 4.51 1.31 -5.00
C ASN A 58 4.21 2.66 -5.65
N GLN A 59 2.96 2.97 -5.90
CA GLN A 59 2.47 4.20 -6.51
C GLN A 59 3.10 4.56 -7.87
N ALA A 60 3.65 3.57 -8.58
CA ALA A 60 4.33 3.77 -9.86
C ALA A 60 3.43 3.47 -11.07
N GLY A 61 2.35 2.71 -10.88
CA GLY A 61 1.46 2.27 -11.94
C GLY A 61 0.04 2.82 -11.82
N GLU A 62 -0.93 1.92 -11.85
CA GLU A 62 -2.37 2.25 -11.76
C GLU A 62 -2.76 2.79 -10.38
N ASP A 63 -1.90 2.62 -9.42
CA ASP A 63 -1.93 3.13 -8.05
C ASP A 63 -1.25 4.51 -7.89
N ASN A 64 -0.87 5.15 -8.99
CA ASN A 64 -0.22 6.46 -8.97
C ASN A 64 -1.17 7.58 -8.53
N ARG A 65 -0.61 8.77 -8.30
CA ARG A 65 -1.31 9.96 -7.82
C ARG A 65 -1.88 9.75 -6.42
N ASN A 66 -3.17 9.44 -6.32
CA ASN A 66 -3.87 9.27 -5.05
C ASN A 66 -4.86 8.10 -5.19
N VAL A 67 -4.38 6.89 -4.98
CA VAL A 67 -5.20 5.68 -5.15
C VAL A 67 -6.38 5.64 -4.19
N ALA A 68 -6.27 6.21 -2.99
CA ALA A 68 -7.40 6.33 -2.06
C ALA A 68 -8.53 7.15 -2.68
N ARG A 69 -8.20 8.31 -3.27
CA ARG A 69 -9.19 9.17 -3.94
C ARG A 69 -9.81 8.47 -5.15
N MET A 70 -9.01 7.79 -5.96
CA MET A 70 -9.53 7.03 -7.11
C MET A 70 -10.46 5.90 -6.64
N ALA A 71 -10.05 5.14 -5.63
CA ALA A 71 -10.83 4.01 -5.11
C ALA A 71 -12.18 4.43 -4.53
N LEU A 72 -12.22 5.53 -3.77
CA LEU A 72 -13.49 6.01 -3.19
C LEU A 72 -14.47 6.47 -4.27
N LEU A 73 -14.00 7.14 -5.31
CA LEU A 73 -14.84 7.55 -6.45
C LEU A 73 -15.35 6.33 -7.24
N LEU A 74 -14.47 5.35 -7.50
CA LEU A 74 -14.83 4.08 -8.15
C LEU A 74 -15.79 3.23 -7.28
N ALA A 75 -15.77 3.42 -5.99
CA ALA A 75 -16.69 2.78 -5.06
C ALA A 75 -18.07 3.47 -5.01
N GLY A 76 -18.20 4.67 -5.58
CA GLY A 76 -19.44 5.45 -5.60
C GLY A 76 -19.65 6.33 -4.37
N LEU A 77 -18.58 6.64 -3.61
CA LEU A 77 -18.68 7.65 -2.56
C LEU A 77 -18.87 9.04 -3.18
N PRO A 78 -19.50 9.98 -2.45
CA PRO A 78 -19.66 11.36 -2.93
C PRO A 78 -18.33 12.05 -3.23
N GLU A 79 -18.32 12.93 -4.21
CA GLU A 79 -17.13 13.72 -4.57
C GLU A 79 -16.66 14.65 -3.45
N SER A 80 -17.55 14.97 -2.50
CA SER A 80 -17.23 15.76 -1.32
C SER A 80 -16.32 15.04 -0.32
N VAL A 81 -16.30 13.69 -0.34
CA VAL A 81 -15.45 12.91 0.56
C VAL A 81 -13.99 12.97 0.08
N PRO A 82 -13.07 13.52 0.86
CA PRO A 82 -11.66 13.57 0.48
C PRO A 82 -11.01 12.19 0.56
N GLY A 83 -9.80 12.07 0.05
CA GLY A 83 -9.01 10.86 0.17
C GLY A 83 -7.52 11.18 0.11
N SER A 84 -6.72 10.45 0.85
CA SER A 84 -5.27 10.58 0.86
C SER A 84 -4.57 9.22 0.85
N THR A 85 -3.42 9.18 0.17
CA THR A 85 -2.57 8.00 0.11
C THR A 85 -1.28 8.26 0.86
N ILE A 86 -0.94 7.35 1.77
CA ILE A 86 0.27 7.44 2.58
C ILE A 86 1.21 6.29 2.29
N ASN A 87 2.49 6.51 2.49
CA ASN A 87 3.52 5.51 2.28
C ASN A 87 4.44 5.41 3.50
N ARG A 88 4.40 4.25 4.13
CA ARG A 88 5.36 3.79 5.15
C ARG A 88 5.78 2.35 4.81
N LEU A 89 6.06 2.11 3.52
CA LEU A 89 6.40 0.79 2.97
C LEU A 89 5.38 -0.28 3.42
N CYS A 90 5.83 -1.43 3.92
CA CYS A 90 4.96 -2.52 4.36
C CYS A 90 3.99 -2.15 5.50
N GLY A 91 4.28 -1.08 6.25
CA GLY A 91 3.44 -0.55 7.33
C GLY A 91 2.41 0.51 6.90
N SER A 92 2.28 0.80 5.60
CA SER A 92 1.46 1.92 5.11
C SER A 92 0.00 1.85 5.55
N SER A 93 -0.65 0.69 5.43
CA SER A 93 -2.05 0.54 5.84
C SER A 93 -2.24 0.62 7.36
N LEU A 94 -1.29 0.10 8.14
CA LEU A 94 -1.29 0.24 9.59
C LEU A 94 -1.13 1.70 10.01
N ASP A 95 -0.27 2.46 9.32
CA ASP A 95 -0.10 3.89 9.56
C ASP A 95 -1.37 4.67 9.18
N ALA A 96 -2.07 4.30 8.09
CA ALA A 96 -3.36 4.87 7.71
C ALA A 96 -4.40 4.72 8.85
N ILE A 97 -4.50 3.53 9.44
CA ILE A 97 -5.38 3.27 10.59
C ILE A 97 -4.95 4.13 11.80
N GLY A 98 -3.67 4.23 12.05
CA GLY A 98 -3.11 5.07 13.12
C GLY A 98 -3.41 6.55 12.93
N VAL A 99 -3.34 7.06 11.70
CA VAL A 99 -3.68 8.46 11.36
C VAL A 99 -5.16 8.70 11.60
N ALA A 100 -6.04 7.84 11.08
CA ALA A 100 -7.48 7.94 11.28
C ALA A 100 -7.87 7.92 12.78
N ALA A 101 -7.27 6.99 13.55
CA ALA A 101 -7.52 6.92 14.98
C ALA A 101 -7.06 8.18 15.73
N ARG A 102 -5.95 8.79 15.33
CA ARG A 102 -5.48 10.05 15.92
C ARG A 102 -6.41 11.21 15.59
N ALA A 103 -6.86 11.34 14.35
CA ALA A 103 -7.80 12.37 13.91
C ALA A 103 -9.14 12.30 14.67
N ILE A 104 -9.67 11.08 14.87
CA ILE A 104 -10.90 10.88 15.68
C ILE A 104 -10.65 11.25 17.15
N LYS A 105 -9.53 10.80 17.72
CA LYS A 105 -9.20 11.09 19.13
C LYS A 105 -8.96 12.57 19.40
N SER A 106 -8.41 13.32 18.44
CA SER A 106 -8.24 14.77 18.53
C SER A 106 -9.56 15.55 18.39
N GLY A 107 -10.59 14.91 17.84
CA GLY A 107 -11.89 15.55 17.54
C GLY A 107 -11.92 16.26 16.19
N GLU A 108 -10.90 16.10 15.37
CA GLU A 108 -10.82 16.66 14.02
C GLU A 108 -11.83 16.00 13.07
N THR A 109 -12.04 14.70 13.22
CA THR A 109 -12.96 13.90 12.44
C THR A 109 -13.83 13.02 13.33
N GLN A 110 -14.95 12.50 12.79
CA GLN A 110 -15.86 11.60 13.50
C GLN A 110 -15.91 10.22 12.87
N LEU A 111 -15.84 10.13 11.54
CA LEU A 111 -15.97 8.89 10.79
C LEU A 111 -14.97 8.86 9.65
N MET A 112 -14.11 7.86 9.65
CA MET A 112 -13.07 7.68 8.62
C MET A 112 -13.05 6.25 8.10
N ILE A 113 -12.61 6.09 6.86
CA ILE A 113 -12.21 4.78 6.33
C ILE A 113 -10.69 4.76 6.21
N ALA A 114 -10.07 3.72 6.73
CA ALA A 114 -8.63 3.52 6.64
C ALA A 114 -8.31 2.11 6.17
N GLY A 115 -7.35 1.97 5.30
CA GLY A 115 -6.95 0.68 4.73
C GLY A 115 -5.75 0.80 3.82
N GLY A 116 -5.75 0.04 2.73
CA GLY A 116 -4.72 0.14 1.71
C GLY A 116 -4.85 -0.90 0.62
N VAL A 117 -4.00 -0.79 -0.37
CA VAL A 117 -3.91 -1.69 -1.51
C VAL A 117 -2.47 -1.82 -1.96
N GLU A 118 -2.13 -3.02 -2.43
CA GLU A 118 -0.86 -3.26 -3.12
C GLU A 118 -1.06 -4.34 -4.18
N SER A 119 -0.62 -4.09 -5.40
CA SER A 119 -0.64 -5.07 -6.48
C SER A 119 0.75 -5.24 -7.07
N MET A 120 1.50 -6.19 -6.53
CA MET A 120 2.85 -6.50 -7.04
C MET A 120 2.82 -7.09 -8.45
N SER A 121 1.76 -7.82 -8.81
CA SER A 121 1.63 -8.42 -10.16
C SER A 121 1.46 -7.36 -11.25
N ARG A 122 0.97 -6.18 -10.93
CA ARG A 122 0.73 -5.08 -11.88
C ARG A 122 1.70 -3.92 -11.70
N ALA A 123 2.70 -4.09 -10.86
CA ALA A 123 3.77 -3.12 -10.71
C ALA A 123 4.49 -2.93 -12.05
N PRO A 124 4.59 -1.70 -12.58
CA PRO A 124 5.11 -1.45 -13.91
C PRO A 124 6.63 -1.48 -13.95
N PHE A 125 7.17 -1.62 -15.15
CA PHE A 125 8.53 -1.19 -15.43
C PHE A 125 8.60 0.33 -15.50
N VAL A 126 9.67 0.91 -15.00
CA VAL A 126 9.92 2.34 -15.03
C VAL A 126 11.28 2.64 -15.64
N MET A 127 11.38 3.78 -16.29
CA MET A 127 12.59 4.23 -16.96
C MET A 127 12.85 5.69 -16.62
N GLY A 128 14.07 6.00 -16.16
CA GLY A 128 14.51 7.36 -15.94
C GLY A 128 14.67 8.13 -17.27
N LYS A 129 14.57 9.45 -17.20
CA LYS A 129 14.93 10.29 -18.34
C LYS A 129 16.45 10.27 -18.53
N ALA A 130 16.88 10.39 -19.78
CA ALA A 130 18.28 10.54 -20.10
C ALA A 130 18.87 11.81 -19.44
N GLU A 131 20.05 11.68 -18.85
CA GLU A 131 20.77 12.80 -18.22
C GLU A 131 21.51 13.69 -19.23
N SER A 132 21.74 13.17 -20.43
CA SER A 132 22.42 13.89 -21.51
C SER A 132 21.64 13.82 -22.82
N ALA A 133 21.84 14.84 -23.68
CA ALA A 133 21.30 14.83 -25.03
C ALA A 133 21.90 13.64 -25.83
N PHE A 134 21.06 13.05 -26.68
CA PHE A 134 21.45 11.92 -27.55
C PHE A 134 22.01 10.70 -26.81
N SER A 135 21.60 10.49 -25.55
CA SER A 135 21.99 9.30 -24.79
C SER A 135 21.64 8.02 -25.56
N ARG A 136 22.57 7.07 -25.57
CA ARG A 136 22.39 5.74 -26.17
C ARG A 136 22.17 4.64 -25.13
N SER A 137 22.17 5.01 -23.85
CA SER A 137 21.93 4.08 -22.73
C SER A 137 20.59 4.39 -22.08
N MET A 138 19.78 3.37 -21.86
CA MET A 138 18.55 3.42 -21.10
C MET A 138 18.54 2.28 -20.10
N GLN A 139 18.12 2.57 -18.87
CA GLN A 139 17.90 1.54 -17.86
C GLN A 139 16.41 1.47 -17.57
N MET A 140 15.88 0.27 -17.56
CA MET A 140 14.52 -0.03 -17.19
C MET A 140 14.54 -0.86 -15.91
N GLU A 141 13.76 -0.46 -14.94
CA GLU A 141 13.70 -1.09 -13.64
C GLU A 141 12.31 -1.66 -13.36
N ASP A 142 12.26 -2.87 -12.81
CA ASP A 142 11.03 -3.51 -12.34
C ASP A 142 10.67 -2.93 -10.97
N THR A 143 9.45 -2.46 -10.81
CA THR A 143 8.98 -1.87 -9.55
C THR A 143 8.24 -2.86 -8.65
N THR A 144 8.22 -4.14 -9.01
CA THR A 144 7.51 -5.19 -8.26
C THR A 144 7.97 -5.25 -6.80
N ILE A 145 9.29 -5.27 -6.58
CA ILE A 145 9.92 -5.31 -5.25
C ILE A 145 11.33 -4.75 -5.32
N GLY A 146 11.83 -4.23 -4.21
CA GLY A 146 13.21 -3.75 -4.11
C GLY A 146 13.36 -2.28 -4.50
N TRP A 147 14.61 -1.92 -4.70
CA TRP A 147 15.01 -0.55 -4.97
C TRP A 147 14.97 -0.24 -6.46
N ARG A 148 14.65 1.01 -6.78
CA ARG A 148 14.74 1.61 -8.11
C ARG A 148 15.26 3.03 -8.00
N PHE A 149 15.93 3.54 -9.02
CA PHE A 149 16.54 4.89 -9.03
C PHE A 149 17.40 5.13 -7.78
N ILE A 150 18.29 4.20 -7.50
CA ILE A 150 19.06 4.15 -6.26
C ILE A 150 19.93 5.40 -6.13
N ASN A 151 19.75 6.16 -5.06
CA ASN A 151 20.64 7.25 -4.70
C ASN A 151 22.01 6.67 -4.27
N PRO A 152 23.13 7.09 -4.91
CA PRO A 152 24.46 6.54 -4.60
C PRO A 152 24.89 6.76 -3.14
N GLN A 153 24.51 7.89 -2.54
CA GLN A 153 24.84 8.19 -1.14
C GLN A 153 24.04 7.30 -0.18
N MET A 154 22.75 7.07 -0.45
CA MET A 154 21.96 6.11 0.32
C MET A 154 22.55 4.71 0.26
N LYS A 155 22.96 4.26 -0.94
CA LYS A 155 23.63 2.96 -1.12
C LYS A 155 24.91 2.86 -0.31
N ALA A 156 25.72 3.90 -0.30
CA ALA A 156 26.98 3.92 0.42
C ALA A 156 26.82 3.92 1.95
N LEU A 157 25.79 4.62 2.46
CA LEU A 157 25.57 4.79 3.90
C LEU A 157 24.79 3.64 4.54
N TYR A 158 23.81 3.10 3.83
CA TYR A 158 22.83 2.18 4.41
C TYR A 158 22.67 0.86 3.64
N GLY A 159 23.29 0.73 2.47
CA GLY A 159 23.04 -0.40 1.59
C GLY A 159 21.67 -0.34 0.92
N VAL A 160 21.42 -1.29 0.03
CA VAL A 160 20.16 -1.41 -0.73
C VAL A 160 19.77 -2.88 -0.89
N HIS A 161 19.97 -3.66 0.15
CA HIS A 161 19.61 -5.07 0.15
C HIS A 161 18.10 -5.23 -0.09
N SER A 162 17.75 -6.21 -0.90
CA SER A 162 16.35 -6.65 -1.02
C SER A 162 15.88 -7.30 0.29
N MET A 163 14.58 -7.46 0.47
CA MET A 163 14.05 -8.12 1.67
C MET A 163 14.53 -9.58 1.81
N PRO A 164 14.63 -10.39 0.74
CA PRO A 164 15.28 -11.71 0.84
C PRO A 164 16.73 -11.65 1.31
N GLU A 165 17.54 -10.75 0.75
CA GLU A 165 18.94 -10.57 1.19
C GLU A 165 19.02 -10.13 2.65
N THR A 166 18.14 -9.23 3.09
CA THR A 166 18.06 -8.82 4.49
C THR A 166 17.70 -10.00 5.39
N ALA A 167 16.77 -10.85 4.96
CA ALA A 167 16.39 -12.05 5.70
C ALA A 167 17.54 -13.05 5.83
N GLU A 168 18.32 -13.28 4.76
CA GLU A 168 19.51 -14.12 4.81
C GLU A 168 20.59 -13.54 5.75
N ASN A 169 20.82 -12.23 5.68
CA ASN A 169 21.77 -11.57 6.57
C ASN A 169 21.37 -11.75 8.06
N VAL A 170 20.08 -11.64 8.36
CA VAL A 170 19.57 -11.87 9.73
C VAL A 170 19.72 -13.33 10.12
N ALA A 171 19.44 -14.26 9.20
CA ALA A 171 19.60 -15.68 9.48
C ALA A 171 21.05 -16.04 9.78
N ASP A 172 22.00 -15.47 9.05
CA ASP A 172 23.45 -15.68 9.26
C ASP A 172 23.91 -15.03 10.58
N GLU A 173 23.55 -13.76 10.81
CA GLU A 173 23.95 -13.01 12.01
C GLU A 173 23.48 -13.66 13.31
N PHE A 174 22.25 -14.17 13.33
CA PHE A 174 21.63 -14.80 14.50
C PHE A 174 21.69 -16.33 14.49
N ALA A 175 22.39 -16.94 13.52
CA ALA A 175 22.52 -18.38 13.36
C ALA A 175 21.16 -19.12 13.34
N ILE A 176 20.19 -18.56 12.64
CA ILE A 176 18.84 -19.13 12.52
C ILE A 176 18.86 -20.28 11.51
N SER A 177 18.64 -21.50 11.98
CA SER A 177 18.69 -22.67 11.11
C SER A 177 17.50 -22.72 10.15
N ARG A 178 17.68 -23.39 9.00
CA ARG A 178 16.59 -23.63 8.05
C ARG A 178 15.41 -24.36 8.69
N ALA A 179 15.67 -25.30 9.59
CA ALA A 179 14.65 -26.02 10.31
C ALA A 179 13.80 -25.11 11.22
N ASP A 180 14.41 -24.09 11.83
CA ASP A 180 13.68 -23.10 12.63
C ASP A 180 12.83 -22.18 11.77
N GLN A 181 13.34 -21.76 10.61
CA GLN A 181 12.58 -20.95 9.64
C GLN A 181 11.36 -21.73 9.12
N ASP A 182 11.54 -22.99 8.72
CA ASP A 182 10.46 -23.83 8.19
C ASP A 182 9.38 -24.13 9.24
N ARG A 183 9.76 -24.32 10.51
CA ARG A 183 8.81 -24.56 11.60
C ARG A 183 7.79 -23.45 11.77
N LYS A 184 8.15 -22.20 11.44
CA LYS A 184 7.28 -21.04 11.55
C LYS A 184 6.48 -20.75 10.26
N SER A 185 6.92 -21.26 9.13
CA SER A 185 6.28 -20.98 7.82
C SER A 185 5.16 -21.96 7.45
N VAL A 186 5.06 -23.08 8.16
CA VAL A 186 4.04 -24.10 7.94
C VAL A 186 2.84 -23.82 8.85
N VAL A 187 2.00 -22.88 8.45
CA VAL A 187 0.70 -22.61 9.08
C VAL A 187 -0.39 -22.60 8.02
#